data_cd962220899eb532e4eff3c140e9d813
#
_entry.id   cd962220899eb532e4eff3c140e9d813
#
_cell.length_a   1.000
_cell.length_b   1.000
_cell.length_c   1.000
_cell.angle_alpha   90.00
_cell.angle_beta   90.00
_cell.angle_gamma   90.00
#
_symmetry.space_group_name_H-M   'P 1'
#
loop_
_entity.id
_entity.type
_entity.pdbx_description
1 polymer ?
#
loop_
_entity_poly.entity_id
_entity_poly.type
_entity_poly.pdbx_seq_one_letter_code
_entity_poly.pdbx_strand_id
1 'polypeptide(L)'
;MLFGTTVGDLIVENGEIKGVKIKEAKYIEDEEYPLESVYADKVVLAVGRKGANWLVDMCNKHGIKTDTGIVDIGVRYELPDEIMKDVNKYMYEAKFVGRVGPFRDKVRTFCQN
;
A
#
# COMPACT_ATOMS: atom_id res chain seq x y z
N MET A 1 9.90 17.13 1.89
CA MET A 1 9.10 16.02 2.48
C MET A 1 8.47 16.57 3.74
N LEU A 2 7.18 16.37 3.94
CA LEU A 2 6.45 16.86 5.12
C LEU A 2 6.23 15.67 6.06
N PHE A 3 6.95 15.63 7.15
CA PHE A 3 6.80 14.60 8.19
C PHE A 3 5.68 14.99 9.16
N GLY A 4 5.09 14.01 9.84
CA GLY A 4 4.02 14.26 10.81
C GLY A 4 2.79 14.93 10.23
N THR A 5 2.61 14.87 8.90
CA THR A 5 1.53 15.51 8.19
C THR A 5 0.53 14.48 7.70
N THR A 6 -0.75 14.70 7.98
CA THR A 6 -1.84 13.80 7.60
C THR A 6 -2.73 14.47 6.56
N VAL A 7 -2.94 13.80 5.45
CA VAL A 7 -3.90 14.22 4.42
C VAL A 7 -5.33 13.88 4.89
N GLY A 8 -6.21 14.84 4.83
CA GLY A 8 -7.62 14.67 5.18
C GLY A 8 -8.52 14.44 3.98
N ASP A 9 -8.24 15.10 2.86
CA ASP A 9 -9.10 15.07 1.69
C ASP A 9 -8.34 15.41 0.40
N LEU A 10 -8.97 15.16 -0.75
CA LEU A 10 -8.52 15.62 -2.05
C LEU A 10 -9.14 16.98 -2.39
N ILE A 11 -8.40 17.81 -3.09
CA ILE A 11 -8.92 19.02 -3.73
C ILE A 11 -9.28 18.64 -5.15
N VAL A 12 -10.60 18.69 -5.45
CA VAL A 12 -11.11 18.36 -6.79
C VAL A 12 -11.88 19.58 -7.31
N GLU A 13 -11.50 20.06 -8.48
CA GLU A 13 -12.13 21.18 -9.18
C GLU A 13 -12.42 20.77 -10.62
N ASN A 14 -13.68 20.97 -11.04
CA ASN A 14 -14.13 20.59 -12.40
C ASN A 14 -13.83 19.14 -12.81
N GLY A 15 -13.85 18.20 -11.84
CA GLY A 15 -13.54 16.79 -12.08
C GLY A 15 -12.05 16.46 -12.16
N GLU A 16 -11.17 17.40 -11.92
CA GLU A 16 -9.72 17.21 -11.89
C GLU A 16 -9.18 17.35 -10.45
N ILE A 17 -8.22 16.50 -10.11
CA ILE A 17 -7.50 16.61 -8.84
C ILE A 17 -6.48 17.74 -8.96
N LYS A 18 -6.55 18.70 -8.03
CA LYS A 18 -5.65 19.87 -7.94
C LYS A 18 -4.70 19.81 -6.74
N GLY A 19 -4.88 18.86 -5.84
CA GLY A 19 -4.04 18.74 -4.66
C GLY A 19 -4.70 17.97 -3.52
N VAL A 20 -4.21 18.21 -2.31
CA VAL A 20 -4.70 17.59 -1.08
C VAL A 20 -4.92 18.62 0.02
N LYS A 21 -5.94 18.40 0.85
CA LYS A 21 -6.18 19.13 2.10
C LYS A 21 -5.44 18.45 3.24
N ILE A 22 -4.80 19.24 4.06
CA ILE A 22 -4.09 18.75 5.25
C ILE A 22 -5.06 18.75 6.43
N LYS A 23 -5.13 17.63 7.13
CA LYS A 23 -5.93 17.49 8.35
C LYS A 23 -5.12 17.83 9.59
N GLU A 24 -3.85 17.44 9.62
CA GLU A 24 -2.97 17.62 10.76
C GLU A 24 -1.53 17.74 10.28
N ALA A 25 -0.79 18.71 10.82
CA ALA A 25 0.62 18.90 10.56
C ALA A 25 1.33 19.16 11.90
N LYS A 26 2.13 18.17 12.38
CA LYS A 26 2.74 18.20 13.73
C LYS A 26 4.08 18.92 13.81
N TYR A 27 4.77 19.07 12.68
CA TYR A 27 6.16 19.54 12.65
C TYR A 27 6.39 20.66 11.61
N ILE A 28 5.44 21.59 11.52
CA ILE A 28 5.67 22.82 10.77
C ILE A 28 6.08 23.86 11.80
N GLU A 29 7.38 24.22 11.79
CA GLU A 29 7.97 25.18 12.74
C GLU A 29 7.52 26.62 12.50
N ASP A 30 6.95 26.95 11.33
CA ASP A 30 6.42 28.27 11.00
C ASP A 30 4.97 28.38 11.42
N GLU A 31 4.71 28.94 12.58
CA GLU A 31 3.38 29.28 13.05
C GLU A 31 2.65 30.31 12.17
N GLU A 32 3.39 30.99 11.28
CA GLU A 32 2.85 32.08 10.45
C GLU A 32 1.99 31.58 9.27
N TYR A 33 2.14 30.30 8.86
CA TYR A 33 1.35 29.72 7.77
C TYR A 33 0.95 28.27 8.10
N PRO A 34 -0.23 28.07 8.73
CA PRO A 34 -0.75 26.72 8.88
C PRO A 34 -0.94 26.09 7.49
N LEU A 35 -0.26 24.99 7.24
CA LEU A 35 -0.37 24.28 5.95
C LEU A 35 -1.74 23.61 5.86
N GLU A 36 -2.70 24.29 5.23
CA GLU A 36 -4.05 23.76 5.05
C GLU A 36 -4.19 22.91 3.80
N SER A 37 -3.37 23.17 2.79
CA SER A 37 -3.49 22.54 1.47
C SER A 37 -2.15 22.47 0.75
N VAL A 38 -1.97 21.42 -0.05
CA VAL A 38 -0.85 21.29 -0.98
C VAL A 38 -1.43 21.10 -2.38
N TYR A 39 -1.08 21.99 -3.31
CA TYR A 39 -1.52 21.92 -4.70
C TYR A 39 -0.49 21.19 -5.55
N ALA A 40 -0.97 20.37 -6.48
CA ALA A 40 -0.14 19.61 -7.42
C ALA A 40 -0.96 19.19 -8.64
N ASP A 41 -0.30 19.10 -9.79
CA ASP A 41 -0.93 18.64 -11.04
C ASP A 41 -1.27 17.15 -11.01
N LYS A 42 -0.58 16.38 -10.18
CA LYS A 42 -0.81 14.93 -9.99
C LYS A 42 -0.65 14.55 -8.53
N VAL A 43 -1.52 13.68 -8.06
CA VAL A 43 -1.48 13.16 -6.69
C VAL A 43 -1.38 11.64 -6.76
N VAL A 44 -0.39 11.08 -6.07
CA VAL A 44 -0.21 9.63 -5.92
C VAL A 44 -0.55 9.25 -4.48
N LEU A 45 -1.56 8.40 -4.30
CA LEU A 45 -1.96 7.90 -2.99
C LEU A 45 -1.35 6.52 -2.73
N ALA A 46 -0.34 6.47 -1.88
CA ALA A 46 0.38 5.24 -1.51
C ALA A 46 0.32 5.03 0.00
N VAL A 47 -0.88 4.90 0.53
CA VAL A 47 -1.21 4.98 1.96
C VAL A 47 -0.96 3.69 2.74
N GLY A 48 -0.63 2.60 2.07
CA GLY A 48 -0.39 1.29 2.69
C GLY A 48 -1.64 0.73 3.41
N ARG A 49 -1.43 -0.32 4.21
CA ARG A 49 -2.53 -1.03 4.88
C ARG A 49 -3.27 -0.18 5.92
N LYS A 50 -2.57 0.67 6.64
CA LYS A 50 -3.19 1.55 7.65
C LYS A 50 -4.13 2.59 7.05
N GLY A 51 -3.85 3.04 5.83
CA GLY A 51 -4.67 4.01 5.12
C GLY A 51 -5.73 3.40 4.20
N ALA A 52 -5.88 2.07 4.15
CA ALA A 52 -6.76 1.41 3.19
C ALA A 52 -8.22 1.85 3.34
N ASN A 53 -8.75 1.90 4.56
CA ASN A 53 -10.13 2.35 4.80
C ASN A 53 -10.33 3.81 4.38
N TRP A 54 -9.39 4.68 4.76
CA TRP A 54 -9.42 6.08 4.33
C TRP A 54 -9.40 6.21 2.80
N LEU A 55 -8.61 5.39 2.11
CA LEU A 55 -8.57 5.39 0.64
C LEU A 55 -9.91 4.98 0.03
N VAL A 56 -10.57 3.97 0.59
CA VAL A 56 -11.92 3.57 0.15
C VAL A 56 -12.92 4.70 0.33
N ASP A 57 -12.89 5.37 1.49
CA ASP A 57 -13.77 6.50 1.77
C ASP A 57 -13.53 7.67 0.80
N MET A 58 -12.26 7.96 0.48
CA MET A 58 -11.91 8.97 -0.52
C MET A 58 -12.40 8.61 -1.92
N CYS A 59 -12.21 7.36 -2.34
CA CYS A 59 -12.70 6.90 -3.64
C CYS A 59 -14.23 7.03 -3.73
N ASN A 60 -14.95 6.60 -2.70
CA ASN A 60 -16.41 6.73 -2.65
C ASN A 60 -16.87 8.19 -2.68
N LYS A 61 -16.22 9.04 -1.88
CA LYS A 61 -16.55 10.47 -1.77
C LYS A 61 -16.40 11.21 -3.10
N HIS A 62 -15.35 10.88 -3.84
CA HIS A 62 -15.01 11.55 -5.10
C HIS A 62 -15.46 10.79 -6.35
N GLY A 63 -16.26 9.73 -6.19
CA GLY A 63 -16.80 8.95 -7.30
C GLY A 63 -15.75 8.19 -8.11
N ILE A 64 -14.61 7.87 -7.50
CA ILE A 64 -13.55 7.08 -8.12
C ILE A 64 -13.95 5.61 -8.07
N LYS A 65 -14.09 5.00 -9.23
CA LYS A 65 -14.47 3.60 -9.34
C LYS A 65 -13.37 2.69 -8.79
N THR A 66 -13.77 1.75 -7.95
CA THR A 66 -12.88 0.73 -7.40
C THR A 66 -13.40 -0.67 -7.73
N ASP A 67 -12.47 -1.61 -7.88
CA ASP A 67 -12.79 -3.02 -8.06
C ASP A 67 -12.16 -3.84 -6.93
N THR A 68 -12.77 -4.99 -6.64
CA THR A 68 -12.23 -5.91 -5.63
C THR A 68 -10.92 -6.52 -6.12
N GLY A 69 -9.86 -6.36 -5.36
CA GLY A 69 -8.58 -6.99 -5.63
C GLY A 69 -8.57 -8.49 -5.33
N ILE A 70 -7.64 -9.20 -5.94
CA ILE A 70 -7.37 -10.60 -5.61
C ILE A 70 -6.55 -10.65 -4.33
N VAL A 71 -6.96 -11.49 -3.38
CA VAL A 71 -6.25 -11.71 -2.12
C VAL A 71 -5.65 -13.11 -2.12
N ASP A 72 -4.35 -13.20 -1.85
CA ASP A 72 -3.70 -14.48 -1.57
C ASP A 72 -3.86 -14.80 -0.08
N ILE A 73 -4.33 -16.02 0.22
CA ILE A 73 -4.40 -16.54 1.58
C ILE A 73 -3.29 -17.60 1.71
N GLY A 74 -2.51 -17.53 2.76
CA GLY A 74 -1.40 -18.45 2.98
C GLY A 74 -1.07 -18.64 4.45
N VAL A 75 -0.15 -19.56 4.69
CA VAL A 75 0.41 -19.82 6.01
C VAL A 75 1.91 -19.49 6.00
N ARG A 76 2.41 -19.03 7.13
CA ARG A 76 3.85 -18.96 7.35
C ARG A 76 4.37 -20.36 7.65
N TYR A 77 5.36 -20.79 6.87
CA TYR A 77 6.01 -22.07 7.07
C TYR A 77 7.50 -21.85 7.32
N GLU A 78 8.01 -22.36 8.43
CA GLU A 78 9.41 -22.20 8.83
C GLU A 78 10.15 -23.53 8.65
N LEU A 79 11.33 -23.44 8.07
CA LEU A 79 12.23 -24.56 7.82
C LEU A 79 13.60 -24.28 8.43
N PRO A 80 14.33 -25.30 8.89
CA PRO A 80 15.75 -25.16 9.18
C PRO A 80 16.55 -24.68 7.97
N ASP A 81 17.52 -23.81 8.19
CA ASP A 81 18.35 -23.22 7.15
C ASP A 81 19.05 -24.26 6.27
N GLU A 82 19.43 -25.40 6.86
CA GLU A 82 20.10 -26.49 6.16
C GLU A 82 19.29 -27.04 4.98
N ILE A 83 17.96 -27.04 5.08
CA ILE A 83 17.08 -27.54 4.01
C ILE A 83 17.12 -26.62 2.79
N MET A 84 17.23 -25.31 3.02
CA MET A 84 17.23 -24.33 1.94
C MET A 84 18.62 -23.86 1.53
N LYS A 85 19.68 -24.32 2.20
CA LYS A 85 21.06 -23.86 2.04
C LYS A 85 21.55 -23.86 0.59
N ASP A 86 21.31 -24.93 -0.14
CA ASP A 86 21.78 -25.03 -1.52
C ASP A 86 21.01 -24.09 -2.46
N VAL A 87 19.74 -23.88 -2.19
CA VAL A 87 18.90 -22.94 -2.95
C VAL A 87 19.29 -21.50 -2.64
N ASN A 88 19.45 -21.17 -1.36
CA ASN A 88 19.79 -19.83 -0.88
C ASN A 88 21.18 -19.36 -1.30
N LYS A 89 22.07 -20.29 -1.59
CA LYS A 89 23.41 -19.99 -2.13
C LYS A 89 23.34 -19.28 -3.49
N TYR A 90 22.33 -19.56 -4.29
CA TYR A 90 22.21 -19.06 -5.66
C TYR A 90 21.05 -18.08 -5.86
N MET A 91 20.08 -18.08 -4.97
CA MET A 91 18.87 -17.25 -5.08
C MET A 91 18.54 -16.58 -3.76
N TYR A 92 18.34 -15.27 -3.80
CA TYR A 92 17.90 -14.51 -2.62
C TYR A 92 16.50 -14.92 -2.18
N GLU A 93 15.63 -15.19 -3.14
CA GLU A 93 14.24 -15.61 -2.89
C GLU A 93 13.81 -16.62 -3.96
N ALA A 94 13.66 -17.87 -3.56
CA ALA A 94 13.19 -18.92 -4.46
C ALA A 94 11.65 -18.96 -4.47
N LYS A 95 11.06 -18.94 -5.66
CA LYS A 95 9.60 -19.08 -5.84
C LYS A 95 9.28 -20.48 -6.38
N PHE A 96 8.73 -21.30 -5.51
CA PHE A 96 8.19 -22.59 -5.89
C PHE A 96 6.72 -22.46 -6.24
N VAL A 97 6.30 -23.05 -7.33
CA VAL A 97 4.89 -23.07 -7.76
C VAL A 97 4.49 -24.52 -7.99
N GLY A 98 3.43 -24.94 -7.37
CA GLY A 98 2.89 -26.28 -7.48
C GLY A 98 1.37 -26.33 -7.56
N ARG A 99 0.85 -27.47 -7.97
CA ARG A 99 -0.57 -27.80 -7.87
C ARG A 99 -0.71 -29.01 -6.98
N VAL A 100 -1.27 -28.80 -5.79
CA VAL A 100 -1.30 -29.78 -4.72
C VAL A 100 -2.74 -30.16 -4.33
N GLY A 101 -2.84 -31.31 -3.65
CA GLY A 101 -4.09 -31.81 -3.14
C GLY A 101 -5.07 -32.30 -4.23
N PRO A 102 -6.24 -32.79 -3.81
CA PRO A 102 -7.24 -33.36 -4.71
C PRO A 102 -7.85 -32.32 -5.65
N PHE A 103 -7.93 -31.08 -5.24
CA PHE A 103 -8.50 -29.96 -6.02
C PHE A 103 -7.50 -29.33 -7.00
N ARG A 104 -6.22 -29.71 -6.91
CA ARG A 104 -5.13 -29.17 -7.74
C ARG A 104 -5.02 -27.63 -7.70
N ASP A 105 -5.31 -27.06 -6.56
CA ASP A 105 -5.16 -25.62 -6.34
C ASP A 105 -3.70 -25.19 -6.54
N LYS A 106 -3.53 -24.02 -7.17
CA LYS A 106 -2.22 -23.43 -7.38
C LYS A 106 -1.69 -22.86 -6.07
N VAL A 107 -0.61 -23.42 -5.59
CA VAL A 107 0.12 -22.94 -4.42
C VAL A 107 1.46 -22.37 -4.87
N ARG A 108 1.87 -21.29 -4.26
CA ARG A 108 3.19 -20.68 -4.50
C ARG A 108 3.82 -20.17 -3.21
N THR A 109 5.15 -20.24 -3.15
CA THR A 109 5.89 -19.62 -2.05
C THR A 109 6.04 -18.13 -2.29
N PHE A 110 6.07 -17.37 -1.20
CA PHE A 110 6.30 -15.94 -1.15
C PHE A 110 7.30 -15.62 -0.07
N CYS A 111 8.08 -14.56 -0.29
CA CYS A 111 8.91 -13.93 0.73
C CYS A 111 9.65 -14.92 1.61
N GLN A 112 10.85 -15.25 1.21
CA GLN A 112 11.78 -15.98 2.04
C GLN A 112 12.49 -14.95 2.94
N ASN A 113 12.34 -15.07 4.26
CA ASN A 113 12.99 -14.21 5.26
C ASN A 113 13.91 -15.05 6.10
#